data_bd6869a9a5f1d92c2035a15a38313277
#
_entry.id   bd6869a9a5f1d92c2035a15a38313277
#
_cell.length_a   1.000
_cell.length_b   1.000
_cell.length_c   1.000
_cell.angle_alpha   90.00
_cell.angle_beta   90.00
_cell.angle_gamma   90.00
#
_symmetry.space_group_name_H-M   'P 1'
#
loop_
_entity.id
_entity.type
_entity.pdbx_description
1 polymer ?
#
loop_
_entity_poly.entity_id
_entity_poly.type
_entity_poly.pdbx_seq_one_letter_code
_entity_poly.pdbx_strand_id
1 'polypeptide(L)'
;LPTEVFRSINDMSTPSHPFSALHPVVDAVTGRIEARSRARRAAYRAMLDAMSVPGPARSALGCANIAHAYAAMPERDKIVLREQRQPNLAIVTAYNDMLSAHRPYEDYPERIRAAARARGATAQVAGGVPAMCDGITQGNDGMELSLFSRDTIALATAVALSHGVFDGALCLGICDKIVPGLLIGALQFGHLPTAFVPAGPMSSGLPNASKARVRQQFALGQVDRAALLAAEEASYHGVGTCTFYGTANSNQMLMEIMGLQLPGASFVHPGTPLRAALTEATVGCVLRPGVATLGQIVTARSVVNGIVGLLATGGSTNHTLHLVAIARAAGIEIDWSDFADLSAVVPLLARIYPNGTADVNHFHAAGGMGFLIAQLLAGGLLHADVQTVAGPGLGRYAEEPWLDGGRLAWRASAAASADENVLRPLARPFSADGGLKVLEGNLGRAVVKTSAVRAEHRRVHAPAVVVDSQQALLDLFRQGALQRDFIAVVRHQGPRANGMPELHKLTPALGALLDQGFKVALITDGRMSGASGKVPAAIHLWPEAAAGGLIGRLRDGDPLLLDCDAGVLEAQVDRATLAQRDAPPPPLAADSTGRGLFALFRRSVGSAETGACALQGDH
;
A
#
# COMPACT_ATOMS: atom_id res chain seq x y z
N LEU A 1 -22.57 10.71 32.07
CA LEU A 1 -23.03 10.61 30.66
C LEU A 1 -21.99 9.99 29.69
N PRO A 2 -21.06 9.08 30.11
CA PRO A 2 -20.13 8.41 29.18
C PRO A 2 -20.62 7.08 28.66
N THR A 3 -21.71 6.52 29.18
CA THR A 3 -22.12 5.13 28.89
C THR A 3 -22.96 4.99 27.60
N GLU A 4 -23.60 6.04 27.10
CA GLU A 4 -24.50 5.96 25.96
C GLU A 4 -23.77 5.96 24.58
N VAL A 5 -22.58 6.59 24.49
CA VAL A 5 -21.77 6.53 23.25
C VAL A 5 -21.22 5.11 23.01
N PHE A 6 -21.03 4.33 24.07
CA PHE A 6 -20.61 2.93 23.97
C PHE A 6 -21.73 1.97 23.53
N ARG A 7 -22.99 2.28 23.77
CA ARG A 7 -24.11 1.45 23.34
C ARG A 7 -24.24 1.36 21.83
N SER A 8 -23.94 2.43 21.09
CA SER A 8 -24.03 2.41 19.61
C SER A 8 -22.97 1.53 18.93
N ILE A 9 -21.80 1.35 19.54
CA ILE A 9 -20.74 0.47 19.03
C ILE A 9 -20.90 -0.97 19.56
N ASN A 10 -21.46 -1.14 20.78
CA ASN A 10 -21.61 -2.44 21.44
C ASN A 10 -22.98 -3.12 21.22
N ASP A 11 -24.02 -2.39 20.84
CA ASP A 11 -25.39 -2.89 20.68
C ASP A 11 -25.73 -3.35 19.25
N MET A 12 -24.79 -3.27 18.33
CA MET A 12 -25.00 -3.77 16.96
C MET A 12 -24.84 -5.30 16.95
N SER A 13 -25.96 -6.00 16.96
CA SER A 13 -26.03 -7.43 16.69
C SER A 13 -25.25 -7.75 15.41
N THR A 14 -24.46 -8.80 15.46
CA THR A 14 -23.81 -9.38 14.25
C THR A 14 -24.88 -9.52 13.17
N PRO A 15 -24.70 -8.95 11.96
CA PRO A 15 -25.67 -9.14 10.89
C PRO A 15 -25.88 -10.63 10.69
N SER A 16 -27.11 -11.10 10.81
CA SER A 16 -27.50 -12.51 10.68
C SER A 16 -27.60 -12.96 9.22
N HIS A 17 -26.83 -12.38 8.30
CA HIS A 17 -26.74 -12.90 6.95
C HIS A 17 -25.77 -14.09 6.95
N PRO A 18 -26.22 -15.29 6.57
CA PRO A 18 -25.31 -16.39 6.34
C PRO A 18 -24.37 -15.97 5.20
N PHE A 19 -23.08 -15.81 5.51
CA PHE A 19 -22.07 -15.59 4.50
C PHE A 19 -22.01 -16.82 3.58
N SER A 20 -21.78 -16.61 2.29
CA SER A 20 -21.55 -17.70 1.34
C SER A 20 -20.36 -18.55 1.78
N ALA A 21 -20.38 -19.84 1.44
CA ALA A 21 -19.21 -20.68 1.63
C ALA A 21 -17.99 -20.07 0.95
N LEU A 22 -16.83 -20.19 1.58
CA LEU A 22 -15.60 -19.62 1.05
C LEU A 22 -15.27 -20.26 -0.31
N HIS A 23 -14.82 -19.43 -1.26
CA HIS A 23 -14.43 -19.89 -2.59
C HIS A 23 -13.26 -20.88 -2.50
N PRO A 24 -13.31 -22.05 -3.18
CA PRO A 24 -12.33 -23.12 -3.01
C PRO A 24 -10.88 -22.68 -3.27
N VAL A 25 -10.64 -21.79 -4.24
CA VAL A 25 -9.28 -21.26 -4.52
C VAL A 25 -8.81 -20.35 -3.39
N VAL A 26 -9.69 -19.51 -2.82
CA VAL A 26 -9.35 -18.65 -1.67
C VAL A 26 -8.96 -19.51 -0.47
N ASP A 27 -9.73 -20.56 -0.20
CA ASP A 27 -9.45 -21.52 0.88
C ASP A 27 -8.11 -22.25 0.66
N ALA A 28 -7.91 -22.79 -0.54
CA ALA A 28 -6.69 -23.51 -0.91
C ALA A 28 -5.43 -22.63 -0.81
N VAL A 29 -5.48 -21.37 -1.30
CA VAL A 29 -4.38 -20.42 -1.20
C VAL A 29 -4.10 -20.10 0.26
N THR A 30 -5.13 -19.86 1.06
CA THR A 30 -4.97 -19.58 2.50
C THR A 30 -4.33 -20.76 3.22
N GLY A 31 -4.80 -21.97 3.00
CA GLY A 31 -4.23 -23.19 3.59
C GLY A 31 -2.76 -23.41 3.20
N ARG A 32 -2.39 -23.11 1.95
CA ARG A 32 -1.00 -23.15 1.48
C ARG A 32 -0.12 -22.11 2.19
N ILE A 33 -0.62 -20.88 2.34
CA ILE A 33 0.07 -19.81 3.08
C ILE A 33 0.25 -20.21 4.55
N GLU A 34 -0.80 -20.70 5.21
CA GLU A 34 -0.74 -21.15 6.61
C GLU A 34 0.27 -22.30 6.80
N ALA A 35 0.26 -23.28 5.90
CA ALA A 35 1.20 -24.40 5.95
C ALA A 35 2.66 -23.94 5.79
N ARG A 36 2.95 -23.10 4.80
CA ARG A 36 4.27 -22.54 4.53
C ARG A 36 4.77 -21.66 5.68
N SER A 37 3.87 -20.91 6.31
CA SER A 37 4.18 -19.96 7.39
C SER A 37 4.31 -20.60 8.77
N ARG A 38 3.96 -21.85 8.95
CA ARG A 38 3.73 -22.49 10.27
C ARG A 38 4.85 -22.23 11.27
N ALA A 39 6.09 -22.47 10.89
CA ALA A 39 7.23 -22.33 11.80
C ALA A 39 7.50 -20.86 12.17
N ARG A 40 7.54 -19.97 11.18
CA ARG A 40 7.77 -18.53 11.39
C ARG A 40 6.63 -17.89 12.17
N ARG A 41 5.38 -18.28 11.87
CA ARG A 41 4.21 -17.80 12.59
C ARG A 41 4.20 -18.24 14.04
N ALA A 42 4.61 -19.48 14.34
CA ALA A 42 4.73 -19.97 15.70
C ALA A 42 5.80 -19.20 16.49
N ALA A 43 6.96 -18.97 15.89
CA ALA A 43 8.03 -18.16 16.49
C ALA A 43 7.57 -16.71 16.75
N TYR A 44 6.89 -16.09 15.79
CA TYR A 44 6.33 -14.74 15.95
C TYR A 44 5.33 -14.69 17.11
N ARG A 45 4.42 -15.65 17.22
CA ARG A 45 3.45 -15.73 18.33
C ARG A 45 4.16 -15.90 19.68
N ALA A 46 5.12 -16.79 19.77
CA ALA A 46 5.89 -16.99 21.00
C ALA A 46 6.62 -15.71 21.43
N MET A 47 7.16 -14.93 20.49
CA MET A 47 7.74 -13.62 20.76
C MET A 47 6.69 -12.66 21.36
N LEU A 48 5.50 -12.57 20.78
CA LEU A 48 4.44 -11.70 21.28
C LEU A 48 3.94 -12.13 22.66
N ASP A 49 3.81 -13.42 22.89
CA ASP A 49 3.40 -13.97 24.20
C ASP A 49 4.41 -13.61 25.28
N ALA A 50 5.71 -13.69 24.97
CA ALA A 50 6.79 -13.29 25.90
C ALA A 50 6.81 -11.78 26.20
N MET A 51 6.31 -10.94 25.28
CA MET A 51 6.21 -9.49 25.48
C MET A 51 4.93 -9.07 26.20
N SER A 52 3.92 -9.93 26.28
CA SER A 52 2.63 -9.64 26.91
C SER A 52 2.77 -9.68 28.44
N VAL A 53 2.36 -8.59 29.09
CA VAL A 53 2.33 -8.50 30.57
C VAL A 53 0.89 -8.26 31.03
N PRO A 54 0.48 -8.82 32.17
CA PRO A 54 -0.81 -8.51 32.77
C PRO A 54 -0.87 -7.05 33.24
N GLY A 55 -1.94 -6.34 32.87
CA GLY A 55 -2.15 -4.95 33.26
C GLY A 55 -1.34 -3.95 32.42
N PRO A 56 -1.27 -2.67 32.86
CA PRO A 56 -0.52 -1.65 32.13
C PRO A 56 0.96 -1.99 31.99
N ALA A 57 1.50 -1.89 30.77
CA ALA A 57 2.89 -2.24 30.44
C ALA A 57 3.90 -1.55 31.37
N ARG A 58 3.65 -0.30 31.72
CA ARG A 58 4.50 0.49 32.62
C ARG A 58 4.60 -0.03 34.06
N SER A 59 3.67 -0.89 34.49
CA SER A 59 3.72 -1.45 35.88
C SER A 59 4.96 -2.29 36.13
N ALA A 60 5.61 -2.78 35.07
CA ALA A 60 6.88 -3.51 35.13
C ALA A 60 8.11 -2.60 35.16
N LEU A 61 7.94 -1.27 35.02
CA LEU A 61 9.05 -0.31 34.97
C LEU A 61 9.43 0.20 36.34
N GLY A 62 10.72 0.51 36.54
CA GLY A 62 11.22 1.16 37.73
C GLY A 62 10.73 2.60 37.90
N CYS A 63 10.68 3.13 39.13
CA CYS A 63 10.18 4.48 39.44
C CYS A 63 10.88 5.58 38.63
N ALA A 64 12.19 5.48 38.41
CA ALA A 64 12.94 6.45 37.62
C ALA A 64 12.48 6.45 36.14
N ASN A 65 12.26 5.26 35.56
CA ASN A 65 11.76 5.13 34.19
C ASN A 65 10.38 5.76 34.03
N ILE A 66 9.48 5.50 34.98
CA ILE A 66 8.13 6.07 35.00
C ILE A 66 8.19 7.60 35.13
N ALA A 67 9.03 8.13 36.04
CA ALA A 67 9.19 9.57 36.23
C ALA A 67 9.68 10.26 34.94
N HIS A 68 10.65 9.68 34.25
CA HIS A 68 11.11 10.19 32.95
C HIS A 68 10.00 10.18 31.88
N ALA A 69 9.24 9.08 31.80
CA ALA A 69 8.16 8.95 30.82
C ALA A 69 7.05 10.00 30.99
N TYR A 70 6.82 10.47 32.23
CA TYR A 70 5.74 11.41 32.56
C TYR A 70 6.20 12.86 32.75
N ALA A 71 7.51 13.10 32.79
CA ALA A 71 8.06 14.42 33.13
C ALA A 71 7.46 15.55 32.26
N ALA A 72 7.30 15.30 30.97
CA ALA A 72 6.76 16.28 30.00
C ALA A 72 5.22 16.33 29.90
N MET A 73 4.49 15.45 30.61
CA MET A 73 3.03 15.41 30.53
C MET A 73 2.37 16.55 31.34
N PRO A 74 1.18 17.01 30.96
CA PRO A 74 0.36 17.87 31.81
C PRO A 74 0.06 17.20 33.16
N GLU A 75 -0.02 17.98 34.25
CA GLU A 75 -0.21 17.43 35.60
C GLU A 75 -1.48 16.57 35.72
N ARG A 76 -2.57 16.97 35.07
CA ARG A 76 -3.83 16.20 35.00
C ARG A 76 -3.62 14.77 34.45
N ASP A 77 -2.76 14.61 33.45
CA ASP A 77 -2.46 13.29 32.83
C ASP A 77 -1.52 12.47 33.71
N LYS A 78 -0.57 13.15 34.43
CA LYS A 78 0.32 12.50 35.41
C LYS A 78 -0.47 11.88 36.56
N ILE A 79 -1.51 12.58 37.06
CA ILE A 79 -2.37 12.06 38.13
C ILE A 79 -3.03 10.76 37.71
N VAL A 80 -3.61 10.73 36.52
CA VAL A 80 -4.25 9.52 35.95
C VAL A 80 -3.26 8.34 35.88
N LEU A 81 -2.03 8.60 35.48
CA LEU A 81 -1.03 7.54 35.30
C LEU A 81 -0.35 7.11 36.62
N ARG A 82 -0.32 7.95 37.66
CA ARG A 82 0.22 7.59 38.99
C ARG A 82 -0.55 6.43 39.63
N GLU A 83 -1.84 6.28 39.34
CA GLU A 83 -2.65 5.17 39.82
C GLU A 83 -2.29 3.83 39.16
N GLN A 84 -1.45 3.83 38.14
CA GLN A 84 -0.94 2.68 37.38
C GLN A 84 -1.99 1.71 36.83
N ARG A 85 -3.24 2.11 36.76
CA ARG A 85 -4.36 1.28 36.30
C ARG A 85 -4.90 1.69 34.94
N GLN A 86 -4.76 2.98 34.60
CA GLN A 86 -5.34 3.54 33.39
C GLN A 86 -4.44 3.36 32.18
N PRO A 87 -4.98 3.06 30.99
CA PRO A 87 -4.18 2.88 29.77
C PRO A 87 -3.51 4.17 29.31
N ASN A 88 -2.33 4.02 28.70
CA ASN A 88 -1.63 5.10 28.00
C ASN A 88 -1.39 4.68 26.55
N LEU A 89 -1.88 5.48 25.59
CA LEU A 89 -1.80 5.19 24.16
C LEU A 89 -0.59 5.87 23.51
N ALA A 90 0.13 5.13 22.68
CA ALA A 90 1.11 5.70 21.78
C ALA A 90 0.43 6.34 20.55
N ILE A 91 0.86 7.53 20.17
CA ILE A 91 0.56 8.15 18.88
C ILE A 91 1.87 8.14 18.07
N VAL A 92 1.91 7.38 17.00
CA VAL A 92 3.03 7.40 16.04
C VAL A 92 2.53 8.12 14.79
N THR A 93 3.09 9.31 14.52
CA THR A 93 2.55 10.21 13.49
C THR A 93 3.55 10.50 12.37
N ALA A 94 3.07 10.55 11.14
CA ALA A 94 3.81 11.01 9.97
C ALA A 94 3.51 12.48 9.62
N TYR A 95 2.97 13.27 10.55
CA TYR A 95 2.69 14.69 10.33
C TYR A 95 3.92 15.42 9.82
N ASN A 96 3.72 16.26 8.84
CA ASN A 96 4.67 17.27 8.36
C ASN A 96 3.92 18.32 7.51
N ASP A 97 4.54 19.49 7.33
CA ASP A 97 3.95 20.62 6.57
C ASP A 97 4.13 20.50 5.06
N MET A 98 5.06 19.65 4.61
CA MET A 98 5.46 19.58 3.20
C MET A 98 4.49 18.73 2.36
N LEU A 99 3.94 17.66 2.95
CA LEU A 99 3.14 16.69 2.21
C LEU A 99 1.65 16.91 2.44
N SER A 100 0.91 17.22 1.37
CA SER A 100 -0.55 17.41 1.41
C SER A 100 -1.30 16.28 2.10
N ALA A 101 -0.83 15.04 1.91
CA ALA A 101 -1.42 13.84 2.52
C ALA A 101 -1.29 13.80 4.05
N HIS A 102 -0.22 14.39 4.61
CA HIS A 102 0.12 14.31 6.04
C HIS A 102 -0.18 15.60 6.81
N ARG A 103 -0.34 16.71 6.11
CA ARG A 103 -0.72 18.01 6.72
C ARG A 103 -1.98 17.93 7.60
N PRO A 104 -3.02 17.15 7.25
CA PRO A 104 -4.21 17.02 8.12
C PRO A 104 -3.94 16.45 9.51
N TYR A 105 -2.83 15.75 9.73
CA TYR A 105 -2.52 15.16 11.04
C TYR A 105 -2.08 16.16 12.12
N GLU A 106 -1.98 17.45 11.81
CA GLU A 106 -1.53 18.48 12.73
C GLU A 106 -2.31 18.50 14.05
N ASP A 107 -3.64 18.46 13.99
CA ASP A 107 -4.53 18.55 15.14
C ASP A 107 -4.97 17.18 15.70
N TYR A 108 -4.69 16.07 15.02
CA TYR A 108 -5.12 14.73 15.44
C TYR A 108 -4.56 14.32 16.81
N PRO A 109 -3.29 14.59 17.17
CA PRO A 109 -2.80 14.25 18.51
C PRO A 109 -3.62 14.88 19.64
N GLU A 110 -4.07 16.12 19.51
CA GLU A 110 -4.88 16.74 20.56
C GLU A 110 -6.30 16.18 20.60
N ARG A 111 -6.91 15.90 19.46
CA ARG A 111 -8.21 15.19 19.38
C ARG A 111 -8.13 13.81 20.05
N ILE A 112 -7.07 13.05 19.78
CA ILE A 112 -6.84 11.73 20.37
C ILE A 112 -6.63 11.84 21.88
N ARG A 113 -5.84 12.82 22.36
CA ARG A 113 -5.68 13.07 23.81
C ARG A 113 -7.01 13.42 24.47
N ALA A 114 -7.82 14.28 23.86
CA ALA A 114 -9.14 14.62 24.38
C ALA A 114 -10.07 13.41 24.45
N ALA A 115 -10.09 12.59 23.39
CA ALA A 115 -10.88 11.36 23.33
C ALA A 115 -10.41 10.29 24.33
N ALA A 116 -9.10 10.19 24.58
CA ALA A 116 -8.52 9.29 25.59
C ALA A 116 -8.91 9.75 27.00
N ARG A 117 -8.74 11.04 27.33
CA ARG A 117 -9.13 11.61 28.63
C ARG A 117 -10.61 11.41 28.92
N ALA A 118 -11.48 11.59 27.94
CA ALA A 118 -12.93 11.36 28.10
C ALA A 118 -13.26 9.89 28.45
N ARG A 119 -12.29 8.98 28.28
CA ARG A 119 -12.40 7.54 28.59
C ARG A 119 -11.53 7.12 29.79
N GLY A 120 -11.00 8.08 30.54
CA GLY A 120 -10.14 7.80 31.71
C GLY A 120 -8.75 7.28 31.32
N ALA A 121 -8.30 7.48 30.09
CA ALA A 121 -7.00 7.09 29.58
C ALA A 121 -6.15 8.30 29.23
N THR A 122 -4.89 8.08 28.87
CA THR A 122 -3.98 9.10 28.34
C THR A 122 -3.44 8.71 26.98
N ALA A 123 -2.88 9.69 26.26
CA ALA A 123 -2.19 9.45 25.00
C ALA A 123 -1.00 10.40 24.84
N GLN A 124 0.10 9.88 24.34
CA GLN A 124 1.33 10.64 24.06
C GLN A 124 1.76 10.44 22.62
N VAL A 125 2.28 11.49 22.00
CA VAL A 125 3.06 11.33 20.78
C VAL A 125 4.35 10.60 21.16
N ALA A 126 4.42 9.31 20.80
CA ALA A 126 5.56 8.45 21.07
C ALA A 126 6.72 8.76 20.12
N GLY A 127 6.41 9.23 18.91
CA GLY A 127 7.39 9.65 17.92
C GLY A 127 6.75 10.12 16.63
N GLY A 128 7.51 10.93 15.88
CA GLY A 128 7.27 11.25 14.49
C GLY A 128 8.08 10.32 13.59
N VAL A 129 7.50 9.92 12.47
CA VAL A 129 8.21 9.18 11.42
C VAL A 129 8.40 10.08 10.20
N PRO A 130 9.52 9.95 9.46
CA PRO A 130 9.68 10.67 8.21
C PRO A 130 8.63 10.21 7.21
N ALA A 131 8.28 11.08 6.26
CA ALA A 131 7.43 10.73 5.16
C ALA A 131 8.05 11.24 3.85
N MET A 132 8.02 10.41 2.80
CA MET A 132 8.51 10.76 1.47
C MET A 132 7.36 10.64 0.47
N CYS A 133 7.18 11.68 -0.34
CA CYS A 133 6.17 11.68 -1.41
C CYS A 133 6.85 11.47 -2.76
N ASP A 134 6.51 10.38 -3.42
CA ASP A 134 7.03 10.06 -4.75
C ASP A 134 6.64 11.12 -5.80
N GLY A 135 5.52 11.81 -5.60
CA GLY A 135 5.13 12.92 -6.45
C GLY A 135 6.12 14.10 -6.43
N ILE A 136 6.76 14.35 -5.29
CA ILE A 136 7.78 15.42 -5.14
C ILE A 136 9.13 14.94 -5.66
N THR A 137 9.53 13.71 -5.32
CA THR A 137 10.86 13.18 -5.65
C THR A 137 10.95 12.58 -7.06
N GLN A 138 9.84 12.45 -7.77
CA GLN A 138 9.76 11.82 -9.09
C GLN A 138 10.77 12.40 -10.09
N GLY A 139 11.71 11.55 -10.53
CA GLY A 139 12.77 11.89 -11.47
C GLY A 139 13.87 12.80 -10.91
N ASN A 140 13.98 12.88 -9.59
CA ASN A 140 15.10 13.48 -8.87
C ASN A 140 15.84 12.40 -8.08
N ASP A 141 17.09 12.67 -7.68
CA ASP A 141 17.96 11.71 -6.98
C ASP A 141 17.32 11.17 -5.67
N GLY A 142 16.55 11.99 -4.96
CA GLY A 142 15.84 11.57 -3.75
C GLY A 142 14.88 10.41 -3.96
N MET A 143 14.46 10.14 -5.20
CA MET A 143 13.59 9.01 -5.52
C MET A 143 14.23 7.65 -5.24
N GLU A 144 15.56 7.56 -5.27
CA GLU A 144 16.31 6.34 -4.95
C GLU A 144 16.18 5.91 -3.49
N LEU A 145 15.79 6.84 -2.60
CA LEU A 145 15.58 6.56 -1.18
C LEU A 145 14.13 6.17 -0.86
N SER A 146 13.22 6.31 -1.83
CA SER A 146 11.79 6.19 -1.58
C SER A 146 11.38 4.81 -1.05
N LEU A 147 11.84 3.69 -1.64
CA LEU A 147 11.53 2.37 -1.13
C LEU A 147 12.07 2.15 0.28
N PHE A 148 13.31 2.57 0.52
CA PHE A 148 13.97 2.42 1.81
C PHE A 148 13.40 3.32 2.90
N SER A 149 12.66 4.38 2.55
CA SER A 149 11.92 5.19 3.53
C SER A 149 10.89 4.33 4.29
N ARG A 150 10.31 3.29 3.66
CA ARG A 150 9.45 2.31 4.32
C ARG A 150 10.17 1.63 5.48
N ASP A 151 11.37 1.16 5.24
CA ASP A 151 12.17 0.42 6.21
C ASP A 151 12.68 1.36 7.32
N THR A 152 13.03 2.60 6.97
CA THR A 152 13.37 3.67 7.94
C THR A 152 12.17 3.99 8.84
N ILE A 153 10.97 4.10 8.29
CA ILE A 153 9.74 4.33 9.04
C ILE A 153 9.46 3.16 10.00
N ALA A 154 9.70 1.91 9.56
CA ALA A 154 9.56 0.73 10.40
C ALA A 154 10.51 0.77 11.61
N LEU A 155 11.78 1.13 11.39
CA LEU A 155 12.75 1.30 12.48
C LEU A 155 12.33 2.43 13.43
N ALA A 156 11.93 3.60 12.91
CA ALA A 156 11.48 4.73 13.72
C ALA A 156 10.24 4.38 14.57
N THR A 157 9.28 3.65 13.99
CA THR A 157 8.10 3.15 14.70
C THR A 157 8.49 2.19 15.82
N ALA A 158 9.41 1.26 15.53
CA ALA A 158 9.89 0.32 16.54
C ALA A 158 10.60 1.04 17.69
N VAL A 159 11.46 2.03 17.39
CA VAL A 159 12.10 2.87 18.42
C VAL A 159 11.05 3.58 19.28
N ALA A 160 10.03 4.17 18.67
CA ALA A 160 8.97 4.88 19.41
C ALA A 160 8.22 3.94 20.39
N LEU A 161 7.87 2.73 19.96
CA LEU A 161 7.12 1.76 20.76
C LEU A 161 7.98 1.01 21.77
N SER A 162 9.31 0.94 21.59
CA SER A 162 10.23 0.20 22.46
C SER A 162 10.37 0.76 23.88
N HIS A 163 9.81 1.95 24.16
CA HIS A 163 9.87 2.55 25.49
C HIS A 163 9.07 1.78 26.56
N GLY A 164 8.17 0.87 26.19
CA GLY A 164 7.45 0.00 27.12
C GLY A 164 6.45 0.72 28.05
N VAL A 165 6.02 1.94 27.69
CA VAL A 165 5.10 2.77 28.50
C VAL A 165 3.69 2.84 27.94
N PHE A 166 3.41 2.09 26.86
CA PHE A 166 2.17 2.15 26.14
C PHE A 166 1.38 0.84 26.20
N ASP A 167 0.06 0.96 26.30
CA ASP A 167 -0.88 -0.16 26.39
C ASP A 167 -1.65 -0.37 25.08
N GLY A 168 -1.42 0.47 24.09
CA GLY A 168 -1.96 0.40 22.74
C GLY A 168 -1.37 1.49 21.86
N ALA A 169 -1.60 1.43 20.55
CA ALA A 169 -1.04 2.39 19.61
C ALA A 169 -2.04 2.87 18.55
N LEU A 170 -1.87 4.12 18.15
CA LEU A 170 -2.56 4.74 17.02
C LEU A 170 -1.53 5.19 16.00
N CYS A 171 -1.57 4.62 14.79
CA CYS A 171 -0.67 4.93 13.70
C CYS A 171 -1.34 5.97 12.78
N LEU A 172 -0.80 7.19 12.77
CA LEU A 172 -1.27 8.29 11.93
C LEU A 172 -0.38 8.34 10.68
N GLY A 173 -0.76 7.60 9.66
CA GLY A 173 -0.01 7.50 8.42
C GLY A 173 -0.91 7.19 7.25
N ILE A 174 -0.55 7.76 6.12
CA ILE A 174 -1.21 7.60 4.84
C ILE A 174 -0.12 7.60 3.77
N CYS A 175 -0.45 7.35 2.51
CA CYS A 175 0.52 7.37 1.41
C CYS A 175 1.37 6.09 1.26
N ASP A 176 2.30 6.08 0.29
CA ASP A 176 2.87 4.87 -0.33
C ASP A 176 3.67 3.97 0.63
N LYS A 177 4.74 4.52 1.22
CA LYS A 177 5.68 3.78 2.07
C LYS A 177 5.39 3.92 3.54
N ILE A 178 4.61 4.95 3.90
CA ILE A 178 4.35 5.31 5.29
C ILE A 178 3.50 4.24 5.98
N VAL A 179 2.37 3.87 5.37
CA VAL A 179 1.48 2.86 5.93
C VAL A 179 2.18 1.51 6.10
N PRO A 180 2.82 0.93 5.07
CA PRO A 180 3.53 -0.33 5.25
C PRO A 180 4.70 -0.22 6.23
N GLY A 181 5.43 0.92 6.28
CA GLY A 181 6.50 1.13 7.24
C GLY A 181 6.00 1.14 8.68
N LEU A 182 4.93 1.90 8.96
CA LEU A 182 4.28 1.92 10.27
C LEU A 182 3.81 0.52 10.68
N LEU A 183 3.19 -0.21 9.75
CA LEU A 183 2.66 -1.54 10.05
C LEU A 183 3.77 -2.57 10.31
N ILE A 184 4.85 -2.57 9.50
CA ILE A 184 6.01 -3.45 9.71
C ILE A 184 6.65 -3.17 11.08
N GLY A 185 6.84 -1.89 11.45
CA GLY A 185 7.39 -1.51 12.75
C GLY A 185 6.46 -1.87 13.91
N ALA A 186 5.15 -1.60 13.80
CA ALA A 186 4.16 -1.92 14.83
C ALA A 186 3.99 -3.43 15.05
N LEU A 187 4.17 -4.25 14.00
CA LEU A 187 4.09 -5.72 14.11
C LEU A 187 5.18 -6.31 15.01
N GLN A 188 6.32 -5.64 15.21
CA GLN A 188 7.31 -6.04 16.23
C GLN A 188 6.76 -5.91 17.66
N PHE A 189 5.71 -5.10 17.84
CA PHE A 189 4.94 -4.88 19.08
C PHE A 189 3.51 -5.38 18.92
N GLY A 190 3.32 -6.45 18.17
CA GLY A 190 2.03 -7.00 17.80
C GLY A 190 1.17 -7.50 18.97
N HIS A 191 1.70 -7.55 20.20
CA HIS A 191 0.97 -7.79 21.44
C HIS A 191 0.10 -6.57 21.85
N LEU A 192 0.37 -5.37 21.29
CA LEU A 192 -0.41 -4.17 21.57
C LEU A 192 -1.65 -4.10 20.66
N PRO A 193 -2.82 -3.73 21.18
CA PRO A 193 -3.92 -3.25 20.36
C PRO A 193 -3.47 -2.03 19.55
N THR A 194 -3.61 -2.09 18.23
CA THR A 194 -3.13 -1.03 17.34
C THR A 194 -4.14 -0.76 16.24
N ALA A 195 -4.44 0.51 15.99
CA ALA A 195 -5.31 0.94 14.90
C ALA A 195 -4.64 1.98 14.01
N PHE A 196 -4.99 1.98 12.73
CA PHE A 196 -4.58 2.98 11.75
C PHE A 196 -5.66 4.06 11.62
N VAL A 197 -5.25 5.32 11.64
CA VAL A 197 -6.16 6.48 11.52
C VAL A 197 -5.83 7.22 10.21
N PRO A 198 -6.67 7.08 9.18
CA PRO A 198 -6.43 7.74 7.90
C PRO A 198 -6.75 9.24 7.94
N ALA A 199 -6.04 10.04 7.14
CA ALA A 199 -6.39 11.42 6.90
C ALA A 199 -7.49 11.58 5.84
N GLY A 200 -7.46 10.74 4.81
CA GLY A 200 -8.39 10.76 3.69
C GLY A 200 -7.85 11.47 2.43
N PRO A 201 -8.56 11.35 1.30
CA PRO A 201 -8.19 11.99 0.04
C PRO A 201 -8.53 13.48 0.05
N MET A 202 -7.81 14.28 -0.77
CA MET A 202 -8.26 15.63 -1.12
C MET A 202 -9.54 15.58 -1.97
N SER A 203 -10.22 16.71 -2.11
CA SER A 203 -11.36 16.81 -3.03
C SER A 203 -10.92 16.59 -4.50
N SER A 204 -11.86 16.19 -5.36
CA SER A 204 -11.60 16.01 -6.77
C SER A 204 -11.26 17.36 -7.44
N GLY A 205 -10.17 17.38 -8.19
CA GLY A 205 -9.74 18.54 -8.97
C GLY A 205 -9.84 18.27 -10.47
N LEU A 206 -8.85 18.73 -11.24
CA LEU A 206 -8.79 18.45 -12.68
C LEU A 206 -8.83 16.93 -12.92
N PRO A 207 -9.73 16.44 -13.80
CA PRO A 207 -9.83 15.00 -14.09
C PRO A 207 -8.49 14.38 -14.49
N ASN A 208 -8.18 13.20 -13.96
CA ASN A 208 -6.90 12.51 -14.18
C ASN A 208 -6.59 12.28 -15.67
N ALA A 209 -7.62 12.01 -16.49
CA ALA A 209 -7.46 11.87 -17.95
C ALA A 209 -7.01 13.17 -18.62
N SER A 210 -7.52 14.32 -18.16
CA SER A 210 -7.14 15.64 -18.68
C SER A 210 -5.69 15.96 -18.30
N LYS A 211 -5.31 15.72 -17.05
CA LYS A 211 -3.93 15.84 -16.59
C LYS A 211 -2.96 14.95 -17.39
N ALA A 212 -3.32 13.68 -17.60
CA ALA A 212 -2.51 12.76 -18.39
C ALA A 212 -2.30 13.25 -19.82
N ARG A 213 -3.35 13.81 -20.43
CA ARG A 213 -3.28 14.43 -21.78
C ARG A 213 -2.30 15.59 -21.80
N VAL A 214 -2.37 16.51 -20.85
CA VAL A 214 -1.44 17.65 -20.77
C VAL A 214 0.00 17.18 -20.60
N ARG A 215 0.24 16.15 -19.78
CA ARG A 215 1.57 15.52 -19.63
C ARG A 215 2.09 14.93 -20.95
N GLN A 216 1.23 14.26 -21.73
CA GLN A 216 1.59 13.75 -23.05
C GLN A 216 1.89 14.89 -24.04
N GLN A 217 1.06 15.92 -24.07
CA GLN A 217 1.26 17.09 -24.92
C GLN A 217 2.58 17.82 -24.58
N PHE A 218 2.90 17.94 -23.29
CA PHE A 218 4.18 18.47 -22.85
C PHE A 218 5.37 17.60 -23.29
N ALA A 219 5.27 16.28 -23.16
CA ALA A 219 6.32 15.36 -23.63
C ALA A 219 6.54 15.45 -25.14
N LEU A 220 5.51 15.78 -25.92
CA LEU A 220 5.55 16.01 -27.37
C LEU A 220 5.91 17.45 -27.76
N GLY A 221 6.17 18.36 -26.80
CA GLY A 221 6.47 19.77 -27.07
C GLY A 221 5.29 20.60 -27.57
N GLN A 222 4.06 20.13 -27.40
CA GLN A 222 2.83 20.79 -27.88
C GLN A 222 2.28 21.82 -26.89
N VAL A 223 2.68 21.76 -25.63
CA VAL A 223 2.36 22.72 -24.57
C VAL A 223 3.62 23.08 -23.80
N ASP A 224 3.64 24.27 -23.20
CA ASP A 224 4.77 24.75 -22.41
C ASP A 224 4.70 24.29 -20.93
N ARG A 225 5.74 24.66 -20.18
CA ARG A 225 5.85 24.34 -18.75
C ARG A 225 4.76 25.03 -17.92
N ALA A 226 4.29 26.23 -18.31
CA ALA A 226 3.27 26.95 -17.56
C ALA A 226 1.90 26.23 -17.66
N ALA A 227 1.53 25.74 -18.85
CA ALA A 227 0.33 24.94 -19.04
C ALA A 227 0.40 23.61 -18.26
N LEU A 228 1.56 22.95 -18.23
CA LEU A 228 1.74 21.74 -17.43
C LEU A 228 1.58 22.04 -15.94
N LEU A 229 2.24 23.09 -15.41
CA LEU A 229 2.15 23.48 -14.01
C LEU A 229 0.71 23.79 -13.61
N ALA A 230 -0.02 24.57 -14.41
CA ALA A 230 -1.42 24.89 -14.15
C ALA A 230 -2.32 23.64 -14.06
N ALA A 231 -2.09 22.64 -14.92
CA ALA A 231 -2.82 21.37 -14.85
C ALA A 231 -2.47 20.53 -13.60
N GLU A 232 -1.20 20.54 -13.18
CA GLU A 232 -0.78 19.87 -11.95
C GLU A 232 -1.36 20.55 -10.72
N GLU A 233 -1.31 21.88 -10.61
CA GLU A 233 -1.90 22.66 -9.52
C GLU A 233 -3.40 22.47 -9.42
N ALA A 234 -4.12 22.45 -10.55
CA ALA A 234 -5.54 22.16 -10.58
C ALA A 234 -5.90 20.72 -10.16
N SER A 235 -4.91 19.80 -10.19
CA SER A 235 -5.09 18.40 -9.76
C SER A 235 -4.68 18.17 -8.30
N TYR A 236 -3.71 18.94 -7.78
CA TYR A 236 -3.15 18.81 -6.43
C TYR A 236 -3.32 20.13 -5.67
N HIS A 237 -4.55 20.46 -5.34
CA HIS A 237 -4.97 21.80 -4.92
C HIS A 237 -5.32 21.92 -3.43
N GLY A 238 -5.22 20.84 -2.65
CA GLY A 238 -5.64 20.86 -1.25
C GLY A 238 -4.96 19.82 -0.37
N VAL A 239 -5.37 19.77 0.88
CA VAL A 239 -4.90 18.78 1.86
C VAL A 239 -5.57 17.43 1.64
N GLY A 240 -4.86 16.36 1.91
CA GLY A 240 -5.29 14.99 1.70
C GLY A 240 -4.41 14.25 0.68
N THR A 241 -4.66 12.96 0.46
CA THR A 241 -3.95 12.20 -0.57
C THR A 241 -4.37 12.62 -1.98
N CYS A 242 -3.48 12.35 -2.94
CA CYS A 242 -3.85 12.41 -4.35
C CYS A 242 -5.09 11.55 -4.62
N THR A 243 -5.96 11.97 -5.54
CA THR A 243 -7.24 11.29 -5.77
C THR A 243 -7.18 10.07 -6.71
N PHE A 244 -6.08 9.86 -7.44
CA PHE A 244 -5.92 8.66 -8.25
C PHE A 244 -5.69 7.40 -7.38
N TYR A 245 -6.02 6.23 -7.92
CA TYR A 245 -5.92 4.96 -7.18
C TYR A 245 -4.54 4.32 -7.35
N GLY A 246 -3.53 5.00 -6.83
CA GLY A 246 -2.17 4.50 -6.67
C GLY A 246 -1.95 3.80 -5.34
N THR A 247 -0.68 3.63 -4.95
CA THR A 247 -0.29 2.92 -3.72
C THR A 247 -0.84 3.60 -2.46
N ALA A 248 -0.91 4.93 -2.45
CA ALA A 248 -1.44 5.70 -1.33
C ALA A 248 -2.88 5.28 -0.95
N ASN A 249 -3.77 5.27 -1.92
CA ASN A 249 -5.19 4.95 -1.70
C ASN A 249 -5.45 3.45 -1.59
N SER A 250 -4.71 2.62 -2.32
CA SER A 250 -4.83 1.16 -2.15
C SER A 250 -4.25 0.67 -0.80
N ASN A 251 -3.31 1.39 -0.17
CA ASN A 251 -2.96 1.14 1.22
C ASN A 251 -4.15 1.35 2.17
N GLN A 252 -4.95 2.40 1.96
CA GLN A 252 -6.12 2.65 2.82
C GLN A 252 -7.16 1.55 2.65
N MET A 253 -7.42 1.11 1.43
CA MET A 253 -8.27 -0.06 1.15
C MET A 253 -7.75 -1.31 1.88
N LEU A 254 -6.42 -1.57 1.83
CA LEU A 254 -5.81 -2.70 2.52
C LEU A 254 -6.01 -2.61 4.04
N MET A 255 -5.74 -1.47 4.65
CA MET A 255 -5.90 -1.30 6.09
C MET A 255 -7.35 -1.51 6.53
N GLU A 256 -8.32 -1.09 5.73
CA GLU A 256 -9.73 -1.28 6.03
C GLU A 256 -10.15 -2.75 5.87
N ILE A 257 -9.90 -3.37 4.71
CA ILE A 257 -10.34 -4.76 4.44
C ILE A 257 -9.60 -5.81 5.30
N MET A 258 -8.39 -5.47 5.78
CA MET A 258 -7.64 -6.26 6.75
C MET A 258 -8.10 -6.04 8.20
N GLY A 259 -9.04 -5.13 8.45
CA GLY A 259 -9.58 -4.85 9.77
C GLY A 259 -8.72 -3.96 10.67
N LEU A 260 -7.83 -3.15 10.11
CA LEU A 260 -6.88 -2.29 10.84
C LEU A 260 -7.35 -0.83 10.97
N GLN A 261 -8.42 -0.45 10.26
CA GLN A 261 -9.12 0.83 10.34
C GLN A 261 -10.58 0.60 10.73
N LEU A 262 -11.30 1.67 11.06
CA LEU A 262 -12.74 1.58 11.25
C LEU A 262 -13.47 1.38 9.90
N PRO A 263 -14.62 0.68 9.90
CA PRO A 263 -15.43 0.48 8.70
C PRO A 263 -15.79 1.82 8.02
N GLY A 264 -15.56 1.91 6.71
CA GLY A 264 -15.85 3.08 5.89
C GLY A 264 -14.92 4.27 6.10
N ALA A 265 -13.82 4.10 6.87
CA ALA A 265 -12.95 5.21 7.21
C ALA A 265 -12.00 5.65 6.09
N SER A 266 -11.67 4.79 5.13
CA SER A 266 -10.56 4.99 4.18
C SER A 266 -10.64 6.29 3.37
N PHE A 267 -11.83 6.60 2.84
CA PHE A 267 -12.00 7.67 1.85
C PHE A 267 -12.86 8.85 2.32
N VAL A 268 -13.08 8.97 3.61
CA VAL A 268 -13.72 10.17 4.19
C VAL A 268 -12.75 11.34 4.11
N HIS A 269 -13.22 12.46 3.55
CA HIS A 269 -12.42 13.67 3.31
C HIS A 269 -11.86 14.28 4.60
N PRO A 270 -10.61 14.78 4.63
CA PRO A 270 -10.06 15.49 5.77
C PRO A 270 -10.84 16.76 6.10
N GLY A 271 -10.84 17.18 7.37
CA GLY A 271 -11.51 18.39 7.82
C GLY A 271 -13.04 18.26 7.96
N THR A 272 -13.64 17.12 7.65
CA THR A 272 -15.08 16.90 7.85
C THR A 272 -15.42 16.49 9.28
N PRO A 273 -16.62 16.84 9.79
CA PRO A 273 -17.08 16.36 11.11
C PRO A 273 -17.09 14.83 11.22
N LEU A 274 -17.41 14.12 10.14
CA LEU A 274 -17.39 12.65 10.11
C LEU A 274 -15.96 12.12 10.29
N ARG A 275 -14.95 12.73 9.66
CA ARG A 275 -13.54 12.37 9.86
C ARG A 275 -13.10 12.56 11.30
N ALA A 276 -13.48 13.69 11.92
CA ALA A 276 -13.19 13.95 13.33
C ALA A 276 -13.81 12.88 14.23
N ALA A 277 -15.09 12.57 14.03
CA ALA A 277 -15.81 11.57 14.82
C ALA A 277 -15.20 10.16 14.67
N LEU A 278 -14.77 9.76 13.46
CA LEU A 278 -14.07 8.49 13.21
C LEU A 278 -12.72 8.44 13.94
N THR A 279 -11.97 9.54 13.93
CA THR A 279 -10.68 9.64 14.65
C THR A 279 -10.88 9.43 16.16
N GLU A 280 -11.87 10.09 16.76
CA GLU A 280 -12.20 9.96 18.18
C GLU A 280 -12.74 8.56 18.53
N ALA A 281 -13.54 7.96 17.65
CA ALA A 281 -14.08 6.61 17.84
C ALA A 281 -12.99 5.55 17.82
N THR A 282 -11.94 5.73 16.99
CA THR A 282 -10.80 4.80 16.93
C THR A 282 -10.10 4.66 18.29
N VAL A 283 -10.01 5.75 19.06
CA VAL A 283 -9.47 5.70 20.43
C VAL A 283 -10.29 4.76 21.31
N GLY A 284 -11.62 4.84 21.24
CA GLY A 284 -12.53 3.96 21.98
C GLY A 284 -12.38 2.49 21.60
N CYS A 285 -12.11 2.20 20.32
CA CYS A 285 -11.89 0.83 19.86
C CYS A 285 -10.61 0.24 20.43
N VAL A 286 -9.51 0.98 20.45
CA VAL A 286 -8.21 0.52 21.00
C VAL A 286 -8.28 0.35 22.52
N LEU A 287 -9.07 1.16 23.20
CA LEU A 287 -9.24 1.10 24.66
C LEU A 287 -10.29 0.07 25.12
N ARG A 288 -11.00 -0.57 24.21
CA ARG A 288 -12.07 -1.53 24.56
C ARG A 288 -11.47 -2.78 25.23
N PRO A 289 -12.01 -3.22 26.38
CA PRO A 289 -11.60 -4.48 26.97
C PRO A 289 -11.73 -5.66 26.01
N GLY A 290 -10.70 -6.49 25.92
CA GLY A 290 -10.70 -7.65 25.03
C GLY A 290 -10.58 -7.32 23.53
N VAL A 291 -10.21 -6.09 23.17
CA VAL A 291 -9.89 -5.78 21.77
C VAL A 291 -8.73 -6.65 21.26
N ALA A 292 -8.84 -7.09 20.02
CA ALA A 292 -7.80 -7.90 19.40
C ALA A 292 -6.48 -7.10 19.28
N THR A 293 -5.37 -7.74 19.58
CA THR A 293 -4.04 -7.17 19.37
C THR A 293 -3.68 -7.17 17.88
N LEU A 294 -2.69 -6.37 17.50
CA LEU A 294 -2.26 -6.28 16.10
C LEU A 294 -1.86 -7.65 15.53
N GLY A 295 -1.14 -8.47 16.32
CA GLY A 295 -0.73 -9.81 15.92
C GLY A 295 -1.89 -10.81 15.79
N GLN A 296 -3.03 -10.55 16.45
CA GLN A 296 -4.26 -11.34 16.29
C GLN A 296 -5.08 -10.90 15.06
N ILE A 297 -4.99 -9.62 14.66
CA ILE A 297 -5.67 -9.10 13.46
C ILE A 297 -4.92 -9.51 12.20
N VAL A 298 -3.58 -9.34 12.17
CA VAL A 298 -2.77 -9.66 10.99
C VAL A 298 -2.47 -11.16 10.97
N THR A 299 -3.27 -11.89 10.18
CA THR A 299 -3.20 -13.34 9.99
C THR A 299 -3.14 -13.67 8.50
N ALA A 300 -2.91 -14.94 8.13
CA ALA A 300 -2.98 -15.37 6.73
C ALA A 300 -4.33 -15.01 6.10
N ARG A 301 -5.45 -15.18 6.83
CA ARG A 301 -6.80 -14.84 6.38
C ARG A 301 -6.96 -13.34 6.10
N SER A 302 -6.52 -12.46 7.01
CA SER A 302 -6.62 -11.01 6.78
C SER A 302 -5.69 -10.54 5.67
N VAL A 303 -4.52 -11.16 5.50
CA VAL A 303 -3.61 -10.88 4.37
C VAL A 303 -4.24 -11.31 3.04
N VAL A 304 -4.87 -12.48 2.98
CA VAL A 304 -5.61 -12.95 1.79
C VAL A 304 -6.78 -12.01 1.50
N ASN A 305 -7.53 -11.54 2.50
CA ASN A 305 -8.55 -10.50 2.31
C ASN A 305 -7.96 -9.23 1.69
N GLY A 306 -6.77 -8.83 2.12
CA GLY A 306 -6.02 -7.71 1.52
C GLY A 306 -5.70 -7.94 0.05
N ILE A 307 -5.21 -9.13 -0.33
CA ILE A 307 -4.93 -9.48 -1.73
C ILE A 307 -6.21 -9.47 -2.55
N VAL A 308 -7.31 -10.05 -2.06
CA VAL A 308 -8.62 -10.04 -2.74
C VAL A 308 -9.10 -8.60 -2.97
N GLY A 309 -9.05 -7.74 -1.96
CA GLY A 309 -9.41 -6.33 -2.10
C GLY A 309 -8.55 -5.60 -3.14
N LEU A 310 -7.24 -5.87 -3.14
CA LEU A 310 -6.30 -5.31 -4.13
C LEU A 310 -6.70 -5.69 -5.57
N LEU A 311 -7.03 -6.95 -5.79
CA LEU A 311 -7.41 -7.49 -7.09
C LEU A 311 -8.78 -6.97 -7.54
N ALA A 312 -9.78 -7.00 -6.66
CA ALA A 312 -11.14 -6.53 -6.96
C ALA A 312 -11.20 -5.03 -7.29
N THR A 313 -10.25 -4.24 -6.80
CA THR A 313 -10.17 -2.80 -7.06
C THR A 313 -9.12 -2.41 -8.10
N GLY A 314 -8.36 -3.36 -8.61
CA GLY A 314 -7.24 -3.08 -9.52
C GLY A 314 -6.22 -2.13 -8.89
N GLY A 315 -5.83 -2.37 -7.64
CA GLY A 315 -4.91 -1.54 -6.89
C GLY A 315 -3.47 -1.57 -7.42
N SER A 316 -2.57 -0.93 -6.68
CA SER A 316 -1.17 -0.77 -7.10
C SER A 316 -0.39 -2.07 -7.06
N THR A 317 0.39 -2.33 -8.11
CA THR A 317 1.36 -3.45 -8.16
C THR A 317 2.45 -3.35 -7.09
N ASN A 318 2.72 -2.16 -6.53
CA ASN A 318 3.71 -2.01 -5.46
C ASN A 318 3.35 -2.84 -4.21
N HIS A 319 2.10 -3.29 -4.07
CA HIS A 319 1.70 -4.21 -2.99
C HIS A 319 2.25 -5.63 -3.15
N THR A 320 2.70 -6.03 -4.34
CA THR A 320 3.48 -7.28 -4.47
C THR A 320 4.87 -7.21 -3.81
N LEU A 321 5.28 -6.01 -3.37
CA LEU A 321 6.42 -5.78 -2.49
C LEU A 321 5.95 -5.51 -1.06
N HIS A 322 5.06 -4.51 -0.88
CA HIS A 322 4.72 -4.02 0.46
C HIS A 322 3.92 -5.02 1.28
N LEU A 323 2.93 -5.69 0.69
CA LEU A 323 2.12 -6.68 1.41
C LEU A 323 2.95 -7.93 1.75
N VAL A 324 3.89 -8.32 0.88
CA VAL A 324 4.86 -9.39 1.17
C VAL A 324 5.74 -9.04 2.37
N ALA A 325 6.29 -7.83 2.41
CA ALA A 325 7.09 -7.37 3.55
C ALA A 325 6.27 -7.28 4.85
N ILE A 326 5.02 -6.81 4.78
CA ILE A 326 4.09 -6.78 5.91
C ILE A 326 3.81 -8.20 6.43
N ALA A 327 3.47 -9.12 5.54
CA ALA A 327 3.19 -10.50 5.90
C ALA A 327 4.40 -11.15 6.60
N ARG A 328 5.61 -10.98 6.04
CA ARG A 328 6.85 -11.49 6.64
C ARG A 328 7.10 -10.90 8.05
N ALA A 329 6.79 -9.63 8.27
CA ALA A 329 6.90 -9.00 9.59
C ALA A 329 5.96 -9.63 10.64
N ALA A 330 4.86 -10.24 10.19
CA ALA A 330 3.92 -11.01 11.02
C ALA A 330 4.23 -12.52 11.05
N GLY A 331 5.36 -12.96 10.52
CA GLY A 331 5.71 -14.38 10.40
C GLY A 331 4.88 -15.15 9.37
N ILE A 332 4.32 -14.45 8.37
CA ILE A 332 3.49 -15.02 7.31
C ILE A 332 4.27 -14.95 5.99
N GLU A 333 4.30 -16.05 5.25
CA GLU A 333 4.98 -16.16 3.96
C GLU A 333 3.96 -16.21 2.83
N ILE A 334 3.94 -15.16 2.03
CA ILE A 334 3.21 -15.09 0.76
C ILE A 334 4.19 -14.87 -0.39
N ASP A 335 3.85 -15.33 -1.56
CA ASP A 335 4.61 -15.14 -2.79
C ASP A 335 3.72 -14.68 -3.96
N TRP A 336 4.32 -14.36 -5.09
CA TRP A 336 3.58 -13.84 -6.24
C TRP A 336 2.62 -14.87 -6.85
N SER A 337 2.86 -16.19 -6.65
CA SER A 337 1.93 -17.23 -7.13
C SER A 337 0.62 -17.18 -6.37
N ASP A 338 0.63 -16.81 -5.07
CA ASP A 338 -0.59 -16.61 -4.29
C ASP A 338 -1.45 -15.46 -4.87
N PHE A 339 -0.80 -14.38 -5.30
CA PHE A 339 -1.50 -13.28 -5.99
C PHE A 339 -2.05 -13.70 -7.36
N ALA A 340 -1.29 -14.49 -8.12
CA ALA A 340 -1.70 -14.96 -9.45
C ALA A 340 -2.91 -15.89 -9.37
N ASP A 341 -2.89 -16.86 -8.44
CA ASP A 341 -3.98 -17.80 -8.24
C ASP A 341 -5.27 -17.09 -7.80
N LEU A 342 -5.17 -16.15 -6.84
CA LEU A 342 -6.30 -15.32 -6.44
C LEU A 342 -6.78 -14.42 -7.57
N SER A 343 -5.87 -13.84 -8.37
CA SER A 343 -6.22 -12.99 -9.51
C SER A 343 -7.05 -13.72 -10.55
N ALA A 344 -6.87 -15.04 -10.71
CA ALA A 344 -7.62 -15.83 -11.66
C ALA A 344 -9.12 -15.98 -11.31
N VAL A 345 -9.50 -15.79 -10.03
CA VAL A 345 -10.87 -16.03 -9.54
C VAL A 345 -11.50 -14.78 -8.92
N VAL A 346 -10.73 -13.76 -8.59
CA VAL A 346 -11.26 -12.51 -8.04
C VAL A 346 -11.57 -11.53 -9.17
N PRO A 347 -12.85 -11.18 -9.41
CA PRO A 347 -13.21 -10.29 -10.49
C PRO A 347 -12.86 -8.83 -10.18
N LEU A 348 -12.59 -8.05 -11.22
CA LEU A 348 -12.41 -6.59 -11.13
C LEU A 348 -13.77 -5.92 -10.97
N LEU A 349 -14.02 -5.32 -9.81
CA LEU A 349 -15.30 -4.66 -9.48
C LEU A 349 -15.23 -3.14 -9.56
N ALA A 350 -14.03 -2.54 -9.50
CA ALA A 350 -13.86 -1.09 -9.53
C ALA A 350 -12.96 -0.63 -10.68
N ARG A 351 -13.34 0.51 -11.30
CA ARG A 351 -12.55 1.22 -12.32
C ARG A 351 -12.22 2.63 -11.86
N ILE A 352 -11.17 2.74 -11.07
CA ILE A 352 -10.61 3.99 -10.58
C ILE A 352 -9.31 4.26 -11.36
N TYR A 353 -9.01 5.52 -11.70
CA TYR A 353 -7.80 5.84 -12.46
C TYR A 353 -6.53 5.23 -11.82
N PRO A 354 -5.68 4.47 -12.54
CA PRO A 354 -5.56 4.41 -14.01
C PRO A 354 -6.44 3.35 -14.72
N ASN A 355 -7.20 2.52 -14.02
CA ASN A 355 -8.05 1.49 -14.65
C ASN A 355 -9.32 2.08 -15.31
N GLY A 356 -9.72 3.27 -14.90
CA GLY A 356 -10.86 4.03 -15.42
C GLY A 356 -10.56 5.53 -15.41
N THR A 357 -11.59 6.35 -15.56
CA THR A 357 -11.48 7.82 -15.56
C THR A 357 -11.79 8.44 -14.20
N ALA A 358 -12.56 7.75 -13.37
CA ALA A 358 -12.99 8.19 -12.04
C ALA A 358 -11.82 8.24 -11.04
N ASP A 359 -11.96 9.03 -10.00
CA ASP A 359 -11.04 9.05 -8.86
C ASP A 359 -11.64 8.35 -7.63
N VAL A 360 -10.91 8.36 -6.49
CA VAL A 360 -11.33 7.67 -5.27
C VAL A 360 -12.57 8.29 -4.62
N ASN A 361 -12.82 9.60 -4.82
CA ASN A 361 -14.03 10.24 -4.31
C ASN A 361 -15.27 9.76 -5.08
N HIS A 362 -15.16 9.56 -6.40
CA HIS A 362 -16.21 8.94 -7.21
C HIS A 362 -16.45 7.49 -6.79
N PHE A 363 -15.40 6.73 -6.50
CA PHE A 363 -15.52 5.37 -5.96
C PHE A 363 -16.25 5.37 -4.60
N HIS A 364 -15.89 6.28 -3.71
CA HIS A 364 -16.55 6.43 -2.42
C HIS A 364 -18.03 6.78 -2.58
N ALA A 365 -18.36 7.71 -3.47
CA ALA A 365 -19.74 8.10 -3.78
C ALA A 365 -20.54 6.99 -4.48
N ALA A 366 -19.90 6.11 -5.24
CA ALA A 366 -20.56 4.98 -5.91
C ALA A 366 -20.95 3.83 -4.95
N GLY A 367 -20.54 3.89 -3.69
CA GLY A 367 -20.81 2.86 -2.66
C GLY A 367 -19.57 2.48 -1.84
N GLY A 368 -18.38 2.84 -2.31
CA GLY A 368 -17.12 2.74 -1.59
C GLY A 368 -16.78 1.35 -1.06
N MET A 369 -16.07 1.35 0.08
CA MET A 369 -15.60 0.12 0.71
C MET A 369 -16.73 -0.75 1.24
N GLY A 370 -17.77 -0.16 1.81
CA GLY A 370 -18.90 -0.91 2.38
C GLY A 370 -19.59 -1.78 1.32
N PHE A 371 -19.92 -1.19 0.15
CA PHE A 371 -20.49 -1.94 -0.97
C PHE A 371 -19.53 -3.00 -1.51
N LEU A 372 -18.26 -2.65 -1.72
CA LEU A 372 -17.25 -3.58 -2.22
C LEU A 372 -17.12 -4.81 -1.31
N ILE A 373 -16.97 -4.61 -0.01
CA ILE A 373 -16.80 -5.68 0.98
C ILE A 373 -18.08 -6.53 1.05
N ALA A 374 -19.27 -5.91 1.00
CA ALA A 374 -20.54 -6.63 0.96
C ALA A 374 -20.61 -7.58 -0.26
N GLN A 375 -20.22 -7.11 -1.45
CA GLN A 375 -20.19 -7.93 -2.67
C GLN A 375 -19.20 -9.09 -2.57
N LEU A 376 -18.00 -8.85 -2.05
CA LEU A 376 -16.97 -9.87 -1.92
C LEU A 376 -17.34 -10.92 -0.86
N LEU A 377 -17.95 -10.52 0.26
CA LEU A 377 -18.48 -11.45 1.29
C LEU A 377 -19.63 -12.31 0.74
N ALA A 378 -20.55 -11.69 0.01
CA ALA A 378 -21.66 -12.40 -0.64
C ALA A 378 -21.18 -13.43 -1.67
N GLY A 379 -20.05 -13.16 -2.33
CA GLY A 379 -19.41 -14.08 -3.27
C GLY A 379 -18.51 -15.14 -2.63
N GLY A 380 -18.37 -15.16 -1.30
CA GLY A 380 -17.44 -16.07 -0.61
C GLY A 380 -15.97 -15.81 -0.92
N LEU A 381 -15.62 -14.59 -1.33
CA LEU A 381 -14.24 -14.23 -1.71
C LEU A 381 -13.41 -13.69 -0.53
N LEU A 382 -14.02 -13.45 0.63
CA LEU A 382 -13.35 -12.97 1.84
C LEU A 382 -13.57 -13.92 3.01
N HIS A 383 -12.54 -14.06 3.85
CA HIS A 383 -12.69 -14.65 5.17
C HIS A 383 -13.48 -13.68 6.05
N ALA A 384 -14.69 -14.10 6.43
CA ALA A 384 -15.57 -13.28 7.28
C ALA A 384 -15.21 -13.37 8.77
N ASP A 385 -14.56 -14.45 9.19
CA ASP A 385 -14.26 -14.82 10.59
C ASP A 385 -12.91 -14.29 11.10
N VAL A 386 -12.49 -13.11 10.64
CA VAL A 386 -11.25 -12.46 11.07
C VAL A 386 -11.45 -11.56 12.29
N GLN A 387 -10.38 -11.30 13.05
CA GLN A 387 -10.38 -10.27 14.07
C GLN A 387 -10.13 -8.89 13.45
N THR A 388 -10.77 -7.86 14.01
CA THR A 388 -10.61 -6.48 13.54
C THR A 388 -10.57 -5.51 14.72
N VAL A 389 -10.12 -4.28 14.48
CA VAL A 389 -10.18 -3.19 15.49
C VAL A 389 -11.61 -2.83 15.87
N ALA A 390 -12.58 -3.04 14.98
CA ALA A 390 -14.00 -2.82 15.25
C ALA A 390 -14.66 -3.98 16.01
N GLY A 391 -13.97 -5.11 16.20
CA GLY A 391 -14.44 -6.34 16.86
C GLY A 391 -14.31 -7.56 15.95
N PRO A 392 -14.83 -8.71 16.38
CA PRO A 392 -14.75 -9.92 15.61
C PRO A 392 -15.64 -9.85 14.37
N GLY A 393 -15.15 -10.44 13.29
CA GLY A 393 -15.86 -10.56 12.02
C GLY A 393 -15.76 -9.33 11.10
N LEU A 394 -15.71 -9.60 9.78
CA LEU A 394 -15.63 -8.56 8.75
C LEU A 394 -17.02 -8.03 8.34
N GLY A 395 -18.11 -8.60 8.84
CA GLY A 395 -19.48 -8.23 8.45
C GLY A 395 -19.81 -6.74 8.67
N ARG A 396 -19.24 -6.13 9.71
CA ARG A 396 -19.41 -4.69 9.97
C ARG A 396 -18.78 -3.80 8.91
N TYR A 397 -17.82 -4.31 8.16
CA TYR A 397 -17.15 -3.57 7.07
C TYR A 397 -18.02 -3.48 5.80
N ALA A 398 -19.16 -4.17 5.79
CA ALA A 398 -20.22 -3.98 4.79
C ALA A 398 -21.17 -2.81 5.14
N GLU A 399 -20.85 -2.01 6.13
CA GLU A 399 -21.60 -0.83 6.56
C GLU A 399 -20.83 0.44 6.21
N GLU A 400 -21.54 1.58 6.23
CA GLU A 400 -20.94 2.92 6.01
C GLU A 400 -21.16 3.81 7.23
N PRO A 401 -20.16 4.63 7.63
CA PRO A 401 -20.31 5.57 8.73
C PRO A 401 -21.07 6.82 8.29
N TRP A 402 -21.87 7.36 9.19
CA TRP A 402 -22.57 8.62 9.00
C TRP A 402 -22.76 9.35 10.33
N LEU A 403 -23.19 10.62 10.29
CA LEU A 403 -23.54 11.37 11.49
C LEU A 403 -25.06 11.43 11.63
N ASP A 404 -25.57 10.75 12.63
CA ASP A 404 -26.97 10.84 13.06
C ASP A 404 -27.13 11.88 14.16
N GLY A 405 -27.76 13.02 13.84
CA GLY A 405 -27.86 14.11 14.77
C GLY A 405 -26.51 14.57 15.36
N GLY A 406 -25.43 14.47 14.60
CA GLY A 406 -24.06 14.80 15.04
C GLY A 406 -23.34 13.66 15.78
N ARG A 407 -23.97 12.50 15.97
CA ARG A 407 -23.36 11.31 16.58
C ARG A 407 -22.90 10.32 15.51
N LEU A 408 -21.72 9.77 15.65
CA LEU A 408 -21.23 8.72 14.76
C LEU A 408 -22.07 7.45 14.88
N ALA A 409 -22.58 6.99 13.76
CA ALA A 409 -23.32 5.75 13.62
C ALA A 409 -22.91 5.01 12.33
N TRP A 410 -23.28 3.74 12.22
CA TRP A 410 -23.11 2.95 11.00
C TRP A 410 -24.48 2.50 10.52
N ARG A 411 -24.63 2.45 9.21
CA ARG A 411 -25.80 1.91 8.53
C ARG A 411 -25.37 0.95 7.43
N ALA A 412 -26.27 0.08 6.99
CA ALA A 412 -26.00 -0.78 5.85
C ALA A 412 -25.53 0.07 4.64
N SER A 413 -24.49 -0.36 3.96
CA SER A 413 -24.08 0.25 2.69
C SER A 413 -25.18 0.13 1.65
N ALA A 414 -25.14 0.96 0.61
CA ALA A 414 -26.12 0.93 -0.48
C ALA A 414 -26.22 -0.48 -1.08
N ALA A 415 -27.45 -0.95 -1.32
CA ALA A 415 -27.69 -2.27 -1.93
C ALA A 415 -27.29 -2.33 -3.41
N ALA A 416 -27.20 -1.18 -4.06
CA ALA A 416 -26.77 -1.02 -5.47
C ALA A 416 -25.72 0.06 -5.57
N SER A 417 -24.83 -0.07 -6.54
CA SER A 417 -23.87 0.99 -6.85
C SER A 417 -24.59 2.23 -7.39
N ALA A 418 -24.18 3.41 -6.95
CA ALA A 418 -24.68 4.68 -7.48
C ALA A 418 -24.09 5.01 -8.87
N ASP A 419 -22.96 4.41 -9.25
CA ASP A 419 -22.34 4.54 -10.57
C ASP A 419 -21.63 3.24 -10.99
N GLU A 420 -22.28 2.46 -11.86
CA GLU A 420 -21.72 1.20 -12.38
C GLU A 420 -20.60 1.40 -13.43
N ASN A 421 -20.28 2.62 -13.83
CA ASN A 421 -19.07 2.87 -14.60
C ASN A 421 -17.81 2.90 -13.70
N VAL A 422 -18.02 3.07 -12.40
CA VAL A 422 -16.95 3.18 -11.39
C VAL A 422 -16.87 1.95 -10.51
N LEU A 423 -18.00 1.45 -10.01
CA LEU A 423 -18.10 0.32 -9.10
C LEU A 423 -19.26 -0.58 -9.50
N ARG A 424 -19.00 -1.86 -9.72
CA ARG A 424 -19.98 -2.84 -10.19
C ARG A 424 -20.29 -3.92 -9.16
N PRO A 425 -21.51 -4.47 -9.19
CA PRO A 425 -21.82 -5.67 -8.40
C PRO A 425 -21.06 -6.89 -8.94
N LEU A 426 -20.86 -7.87 -8.07
CA LEU A 426 -20.18 -9.13 -8.40
C LEU A 426 -20.79 -9.87 -9.62
N ALA A 427 -22.10 -9.77 -9.80
CA ALA A 427 -22.81 -10.39 -10.93
C ALA A 427 -22.47 -9.79 -12.31
N ARG A 428 -21.89 -8.59 -12.35
CA ARG A 428 -21.56 -7.86 -13.60
C ARG A 428 -20.21 -7.16 -13.51
N PRO A 429 -19.11 -7.87 -13.24
CA PRO A 429 -17.80 -7.25 -13.04
C PRO A 429 -17.27 -6.59 -14.32
N PHE A 430 -16.24 -5.76 -14.20
CA PHE A 430 -15.54 -5.20 -15.37
C PHE A 430 -14.65 -6.23 -16.07
N SER A 431 -14.09 -7.17 -15.31
CA SER A 431 -13.33 -8.32 -15.78
C SER A 431 -13.60 -9.51 -14.86
N ALA A 432 -13.55 -10.72 -15.41
CA ALA A 432 -13.68 -11.94 -14.63
C ALA A 432 -12.44 -12.23 -13.77
N ASP A 433 -11.30 -11.58 -14.03
CA ASP A 433 -10.07 -11.69 -13.28
C ASP A 433 -9.60 -10.34 -12.70
N GLY A 434 -8.69 -10.41 -11.72
CA GLY A 434 -8.17 -9.24 -11.00
C GLY A 434 -7.11 -8.44 -11.77
N GLY A 435 -6.71 -8.91 -12.96
CA GLY A 435 -5.79 -8.21 -13.84
C GLY A 435 -4.36 -8.04 -13.31
N LEU A 436 -3.93 -8.88 -12.38
CA LEU A 436 -2.53 -9.03 -11.98
C LEU A 436 -2.04 -10.39 -12.45
N LYS A 437 -0.95 -10.41 -13.20
CA LYS A 437 -0.33 -11.64 -13.71
C LYS A 437 1.12 -11.72 -13.27
N VAL A 438 1.59 -12.93 -13.04
CA VAL A 438 3.02 -13.25 -12.94
C VAL A 438 3.50 -13.64 -14.31
N LEU A 439 4.64 -13.09 -14.70
CA LEU A 439 5.34 -13.40 -15.94
C LEU A 439 6.55 -14.27 -15.61
N GLU A 440 6.74 -15.33 -16.39
CA GLU A 440 7.85 -16.27 -16.22
C GLU A 440 8.53 -16.54 -17.55
N GLY A 441 9.84 -16.82 -17.50
CA GLY A 441 10.63 -17.17 -18.66
C GLY A 441 12.12 -17.22 -18.36
N ASN A 442 12.94 -17.23 -19.40
CA ASN A 442 14.39 -17.35 -19.25
C ASN A 442 15.04 -16.10 -18.59
N LEU A 443 14.36 -14.96 -18.57
CA LEU A 443 14.81 -13.75 -17.86
C LEU A 443 14.56 -13.81 -16.35
N GLY A 444 13.64 -14.66 -15.89
CA GLY A 444 13.24 -14.77 -14.49
C GLY A 444 11.73 -14.57 -14.29
N ARG A 445 11.35 -14.05 -13.13
CA ARG A 445 9.94 -13.79 -12.76
C ARG A 445 9.70 -12.29 -12.62
N ALA A 446 8.56 -11.84 -13.08
CA ALA A 446 8.12 -10.44 -12.98
C ALA A 446 6.62 -10.36 -12.75
N VAL A 447 6.11 -9.19 -12.42
CA VAL A 447 4.67 -8.94 -12.33
C VAL A 447 4.22 -7.95 -13.39
N VAL A 448 2.99 -8.12 -13.87
CA VAL A 448 2.36 -7.19 -14.80
C VAL A 448 0.91 -6.92 -14.38
N LYS A 449 0.47 -5.67 -14.53
CA LYS A 449 -0.92 -5.28 -14.34
C LYS A 449 -1.60 -5.17 -15.69
N THR A 450 -2.56 -6.04 -15.97
CA THR A 450 -3.30 -6.09 -17.24
C THR A 450 -4.61 -5.30 -17.19
N SER A 451 -5.15 -5.01 -16.00
CA SER A 451 -6.46 -4.36 -15.83
C SER A 451 -6.59 -2.97 -16.49
N ALA A 452 -5.47 -2.28 -16.72
CA ALA A 452 -5.43 -0.98 -17.39
C ALA A 452 -4.80 -1.03 -18.80
N VAL A 453 -4.36 -2.22 -19.26
CA VAL A 453 -3.76 -2.44 -20.58
C VAL A 453 -4.83 -2.96 -21.53
N ARG A 454 -5.00 -2.30 -22.69
CA ARG A 454 -5.92 -2.76 -23.74
C ARG A 454 -5.47 -4.13 -24.28
N ALA A 455 -6.44 -4.97 -24.66
CA ALA A 455 -6.16 -6.34 -25.11
C ALA A 455 -5.15 -6.40 -26.29
N GLU A 456 -5.26 -5.47 -27.23
CA GLU A 456 -4.37 -5.37 -28.40
C GLU A 456 -2.90 -5.06 -28.04
N HIS A 457 -2.63 -4.56 -26.84
CA HIS A 457 -1.27 -4.22 -26.35
C HIS A 457 -0.69 -5.27 -25.41
N ARG A 458 -1.45 -6.30 -25.02
CA ARG A 458 -1.03 -7.27 -24.01
C ARG A 458 0.03 -8.25 -24.50
N ARG A 459 0.24 -8.34 -25.82
CA ARG A 459 1.28 -9.15 -26.42
C ARG A 459 2.18 -8.32 -27.31
N VAL A 460 3.45 -8.23 -26.95
CA VAL A 460 4.48 -7.51 -27.71
C VAL A 460 5.64 -8.44 -27.98
N HIS A 461 5.97 -8.60 -29.26
CA HIS A 461 7.14 -9.32 -29.75
C HIS A 461 7.95 -8.33 -30.59
N ALA A 462 9.07 -7.87 -30.08
CA ALA A 462 9.83 -6.78 -30.68
C ALA A 462 11.30 -6.79 -30.21
N PRO A 463 12.22 -6.11 -30.94
CA PRO A 463 13.60 -5.98 -30.51
C PRO A 463 13.72 -5.13 -29.23
N ALA A 464 14.73 -5.46 -28.42
CA ALA A 464 15.07 -4.72 -27.23
C ALA A 464 15.66 -3.34 -27.57
N VAL A 465 15.33 -2.34 -26.74
CA VAL A 465 16.08 -1.09 -26.56
C VAL A 465 16.56 -1.07 -25.12
N VAL A 466 17.85 -1.25 -24.90
CA VAL A 466 18.44 -1.46 -23.57
C VAL A 466 19.08 -0.18 -23.05
N VAL A 467 18.65 0.25 -21.87
CA VAL A 467 19.18 1.44 -21.18
C VAL A 467 19.37 1.17 -19.69
N ASP A 468 20.24 1.94 -19.06
CA ASP A 468 20.55 1.82 -17.63
C ASP A 468 19.86 2.87 -16.75
N SER A 469 19.06 3.75 -17.35
CA SER A 469 18.31 4.76 -16.62
C SER A 469 17.05 5.22 -17.37
N GLN A 470 16.08 5.72 -16.61
CA GLN A 470 14.89 6.38 -17.15
C GLN A 470 15.24 7.55 -18.06
N GLN A 471 16.26 8.33 -17.69
CA GLN A 471 16.67 9.51 -18.44
C GLN A 471 17.21 9.13 -19.84
N ALA A 472 18.03 8.08 -19.94
CA ALA A 472 18.56 7.62 -21.21
C ALA A 472 17.45 7.24 -22.22
N LEU A 473 16.36 6.58 -21.75
CA LEU A 473 15.22 6.27 -22.61
C LEU A 473 14.47 7.53 -23.07
N LEU A 474 14.31 8.51 -22.18
CA LEU A 474 13.67 9.78 -22.51
C LEU A 474 14.52 10.60 -23.53
N ASP A 475 15.83 10.51 -23.46
CA ASP A 475 16.71 11.17 -24.42
C ASP A 475 16.59 10.55 -25.82
N LEU A 476 16.55 9.22 -25.91
CA LEU A 476 16.26 8.52 -27.18
C LEU A 476 14.86 8.91 -27.74
N PHE A 477 13.86 9.04 -26.87
CA PHE A 477 12.52 9.51 -27.29
C PHE A 477 12.57 10.91 -27.88
N ARG A 478 13.24 11.88 -27.21
CA ARG A 478 13.39 13.27 -27.70
C ARG A 478 14.16 13.35 -29.02
N GLN A 479 15.11 12.45 -29.25
CA GLN A 479 15.88 12.35 -30.50
C GLN A 479 15.08 11.72 -31.65
N GLY A 480 13.86 11.23 -31.39
CA GLY A 480 13.05 10.54 -32.38
C GLY A 480 13.55 9.12 -32.74
N ALA A 481 14.47 8.56 -31.96
CA ALA A 481 15.08 7.25 -32.22
C ALA A 481 14.14 6.05 -31.94
N LEU A 482 12.98 6.31 -31.32
CA LEU A 482 12.02 5.28 -30.86
C LEU A 482 10.76 5.16 -31.74
N GLN A 483 10.76 5.70 -32.95
CA GLN A 483 9.63 5.64 -33.89
C GLN A 483 9.54 4.24 -34.56
N ARG A 484 9.36 3.19 -33.77
CA ARG A 484 9.27 1.79 -34.20
C ARG A 484 8.68 0.90 -33.11
N ASP A 485 8.39 -0.36 -33.43
CA ASP A 485 8.07 -1.38 -32.44
C ASP A 485 9.34 -1.74 -31.64
N PHE A 486 9.23 -1.78 -30.29
CA PHE A 486 10.34 -2.17 -29.42
C PHE A 486 9.85 -2.55 -28.01
N ILE A 487 10.69 -3.27 -27.30
CA ILE A 487 10.55 -3.47 -25.85
C ILE A 487 11.67 -2.70 -25.14
N ALA A 488 11.31 -1.68 -24.38
CA ALA A 488 12.25 -0.95 -23.54
C ALA A 488 12.74 -1.86 -22.40
N VAL A 489 14.05 -2.03 -22.27
CA VAL A 489 14.70 -2.72 -21.14
C VAL A 489 15.42 -1.68 -20.31
N VAL A 490 14.85 -1.35 -19.13
CA VAL A 490 15.46 -0.40 -18.19
C VAL A 490 15.99 -1.19 -17.01
N ARG A 491 17.29 -1.45 -17.01
CA ARG A 491 17.97 -2.30 -16.03
C ARG A 491 18.69 -1.49 -14.95
N HIS A 492 19.21 -2.17 -13.94
CA HIS A 492 19.86 -1.57 -12.76
C HIS A 492 18.96 -0.62 -11.98
N GLN A 493 17.65 -0.88 -11.99
CA GLN A 493 16.65 -0.13 -11.23
C GLN A 493 16.09 -0.94 -10.06
N GLY A 494 16.65 -2.13 -9.80
CA GLY A 494 16.26 -3.00 -8.71
C GLY A 494 16.68 -2.47 -7.32
N PRO A 495 16.22 -3.10 -6.25
CA PRO A 495 16.46 -2.63 -4.89
C PRO A 495 17.95 -2.61 -4.51
N ARG A 496 18.75 -3.59 -4.96
CA ARG A 496 20.20 -3.64 -4.70
C ARG A 496 20.99 -2.61 -5.51
N ALA A 497 20.60 -2.42 -6.75
CA ALA A 497 21.29 -1.49 -7.64
C ALA A 497 21.00 -0.03 -7.27
N ASN A 498 19.72 0.33 -7.15
CA ASN A 498 19.31 1.73 -7.13
C ASN A 498 18.15 2.04 -6.17
N GLY A 499 17.84 1.17 -5.17
CA GLY A 499 16.74 1.42 -4.26
C GLY A 499 15.35 1.39 -4.92
N MET A 500 15.24 0.86 -6.13
CA MET A 500 13.99 0.66 -6.87
C MET A 500 13.16 1.95 -7.07
N PRO A 501 13.72 3.00 -7.71
CA PRO A 501 12.99 4.24 -7.97
C PRO A 501 11.80 4.01 -8.90
N GLU A 502 10.74 4.81 -8.77
CA GLU A 502 9.61 4.76 -9.71
C GLU A 502 9.99 5.32 -11.10
N LEU A 503 9.69 4.58 -12.15
CA LEU A 503 9.98 4.95 -13.53
C LEU A 503 8.78 5.66 -14.21
N HIS A 504 8.00 6.42 -13.46
CA HIS A 504 6.74 7.02 -13.93
C HIS A 504 6.90 8.02 -15.08
N LYS A 505 8.04 8.71 -15.17
CA LYS A 505 8.31 9.65 -16.29
C LYS A 505 8.32 8.98 -17.66
N LEU A 506 8.50 7.65 -17.73
CA LEU A 506 8.42 6.89 -18.99
C LEU A 506 7.00 6.78 -19.54
N THR A 507 5.97 6.82 -18.67
CA THR A 507 4.59 6.56 -19.07
C THR A 507 4.06 7.52 -20.15
N PRO A 508 4.27 8.85 -20.09
CA PRO A 508 3.82 9.76 -21.14
C PRO A 508 4.48 9.49 -22.50
N ALA A 509 5.80 9.26 -22.51
CA ALA A 509 6.56 9.03 -23.73
C ALA A 509 6.18 7.70 -24.41
N LEU A 510 6.18 6.59 -23.65
CA LEU A 510 5.79 5.28 -24.16
C LEU A 510 4.31 5.24 -24.54
N GLY A 511 3.45 5.92 -23.77
CA GLY A 511 2.03 6.06 -24.07
C GLY A 511 1.76 6.83 -25.37
N ALA A 512 2.56 7.86 -25.68
CA ALA A 512 2.46 8.60 -26.93
C ALA A 512 2.85 7.73 -28.14
N LEU A 513 3.85 6.85 -28.00
CA LEU A 513 4.24 5.91 -29.05
C LEU A 513 3.15 4.85 -29.31
N LEU A 514 2.51 4.33 -28.23
CA LEU A 514 1.34 3.44 -28.37
C LEU A 514 0.18 4.13 -29.12
N ASP A 515 -0.10 5.41 -28.83
CA ASP A 515 -1.15 6.18 -29.50
C ASP A 515 -0.84 6.44 -30.99
N GLN A 516 0.45 6.44 -31.37
CA GLN A 516 0.90 6.49 -32.76
C GLN A 516 0.83 5.14 -33.48
N GLY A 517 0.46 4.06 -32.76
CA GLY A 517 0.26 2.74 -33.33
C GLY A 517 1.47 1.79 -33.22
N PHE A 518 2.55 2.23 -32.57
CA PHE A 518 3.70 1.34 -32.32
C PHE A 518 3.40 0.32 -31.23
N LYS A 519 3.94 -0.89 -31.35
CA LYS A 519 3.89 -1.93 -30.32
C LYS A 519 5.05 -1.73 -29.36
N VAL A 520 4.73 -1.21 -28.17
CA VAL A 520 5.73 -0.83 -27.17
C VAL A 520 5.42 -1.51 -25.84
N ALA A 521 6.45 -2.03 -25.17
CA ALA A 521 6.37 -2.56 -23.81
C ALA A 521 7.58 -2.14 -22.98
N LEU A 522 7.53 -2.39 -21.67
CA LEU A 522 8.61 -2.14 -20.73
C LEU A 522 8.98 -3.43 -20.00
N ILE A 523 10.27 -3.69 -19.85
CA ILE A 523 10.83 -4.69 -18.93
C ILE A 523 11.81 -3.99 -18.00
N THR A 524 11.68 -4.20 -16.70
CA THR A 524 12.59 -3.60 -15.71
C THR A 524 12.67 -4.41 -14.42
N ASP A 525 13.84 -4.42 -13.80
CA ASP A 525 14.05 -4.87 -12.42
C ASP A 525 13.60 -3.82 -11.38
N GLY A 526 13.21 -2.62 -11.84
CA GLY A 526 12.63 -1.55 -11.06
C GLY A 526 11.11 -1.65 -10.89
N ARG A 527 10.47 -0.55 -10.49
CA ARG A 527 9.02 -0.42 -10.28
C ARG A 527 8.42 0.75 -11.05
N MET A 528 7.12 0.65 -11.27
CA MET A 528 6.33 1.74 -11.83
C MET A 528 5.45 2.36 -10.74
N SER A 529 4.98 3.58 -10.98
CA SER A 529 3.93 4.18 -10.14
C SER A 529 2.65 3.35 -10.19
N GLY A 530 1.93 3.29 -9.08
CA GLY A 530 0.58 2.72 -9.06
C GLY A 530 -0.42 3.43 -10.00
N ALA A 531 -0.10 4.64 -10.46
CA ALA A 531 -0.86 5.38 -11.48
C ALA A 531 -0.50 5.00 -12.92
N SER A 532 0.50 4.13 -13.15
CA SER A 532 0.87 3.63 -14.47
C SER A 532 0.00 2.43 -14.85
N GLY A 533 -0.38 2.29 -16.12
CA GLY A 533 -1.23 1.17 -16.51
C GLY A 533 -1.50 1.05 -18.00
N LYS A 534 -1.25 2.09 -18.82
CA LYS A 534 -1.53 2.07 -20.26
C LYS A 534 -0.54 1.19 -21.03
N VAL A 535 0.73 1.22 -20.64
CA VAL A 535 1.83 0.49 -21.28
C VAL A 535 1.98 -0.86 -20.60
N PRO A 536 2.04 -2.00 -21.32
CA PRO A 536 2.36 -3.28 -20.72
C PRO A 536 3.79 -3.25 -20.16
N ALA A 537 3.92 -3.53 -18.86
CA ALA A 537 5.18 -3.40 -18.16
C ALA A 537 5.43 -4.63 -17.28
N ALA A 538 6.45 -5.40 -17.61
CA ALA A 538 7.04 -6.42 -16.74
C ALA A 538 7.93 -5.72 -15.73
N ILE A 539 7.51 -5.66 -14.48
CA ILE A 539 8.20 -4.93 -13.40
C ILE A 539 8.60 -5.86 -12.27
N HIS A 540 9.46 -5.35 -11.39
CA HIS A 540 10.00 -6.12 -10.26
C HIS A 540 10.77 -7.37 -10.69
N LEU A 541 11.32 -7.39 -11.93
CA LEU A 541 11.96 -8.56 -12.47
C LEU A 541 13.06 -9.08 -11.55
N TRP A 542 12.94 -10.35 -11.19
CA TRP A 542 13.89 -11.06 -10.35
C TRP A 542 14.38 -12.34 -11.02
N PRO A 543 15.68 -12.63 -11.01
CA PRO A 543 16.79 -11.86 -10.40
C PRO A 543 17.02 -10.51 -11.09
N GLU A 544 17.25 -9.44 -10.28
CA GLU A 544 17.63 -8.13 -10.80
C GLU A 544 19.04 -8.13 -11.42
N ALA A 545 19.37 -7.16 -12.24
CA ALA A 545 20.69 -7.07 -12.89
C ALA A 545 21.85 -7.10 -11.86
N ALA A 546 21.72 -6.37 -10.75
CA ALA A 546 22.72 -6.33 -9.66
C ALA A 546 22.83 -7.64 -8.87
N ALA A 547 21.85 -8.54 -8.97
CA ALA A 547 21.89 -9.89 -8.42
C ALA A 547 22.32 -10.96 -9.45
N GLY A 548 22.87 -10.55 -10.58
CA GLY A 548 23.31 -11.45 -11.65
C GLY A 548 22.21 -11.90 -12.60
N GLY A 549 21.04 -11.26 -12.55
CA GLY A 549 19.91 -11.54 -13.43
C GLY A 549 20.25 -11.35 -14.92
N LEU A 550 19.65 -12.18 -15.78
CA LEU A 550 19.91 -12.16 -17.22
C LEU A 550 19.46 -10.87 -17.91
N ILE A 551 18.60 -10.08 -17.28
CA ILE A 551 18.27 -8.72 -17.74
C ILE A 551 19.52 -7.85 -17.91
N GLY A 552 20.53 -8.02 -17.03
CA GLY A 552 21.81 -7.32 -17.12
C GLY A 552 22.65 -7.67 -18.35
N ARG A 553 22.33 -8.77 -19.05
CA ARG A 553 23.07 -9.29 -20.19
C ARG A 553 22.38 -9.09 -21.55
N LEU A 554 21.18 -8.48 -21.52
CA LEU A 554 20.46 -8.11 -22.74
C LEU A 554 21.21 -7.01 -23.50
N ARG A 555 21.11 -7.04 -24.83
CA ARG A 555 21.71 -6.08 -25.76
C ARG A 555 20.64 -5.48 -26.67
N ASP A 556 20.91 -4.31 -27.21
CA ASP A 556 20.06 -3.70 -28.23
C ASP A 556 19.82 -4.68 -29.37
N GLY A 557 18.57 -4.77 -29.81
CA GLY A 557 18.17 -5.63 -30.91
C GLY A 557 17.86 -7.08 -30.54
N ASP A 558 18.12 -7.53 -29.29
CA ASP A 558 17.71 -8.88 -28.86
C ASP A 558 16.19 -9.03 -29.03
N PRO A 559 15.70 -10.09 -29.68
CA PRO A 559 14.27 -10.31 -29.83
C PRO A 559 13.67 -10.74 -28.49
N LEU A 560 12.65 -10.00 -28.04
CA LEU A 560 11.95 -10.22 -26.76
C LEU A 560 10.47 -10.51 -27.00
N LEU A 561 9.91 -11.39 -26.19
CA LEU A 561 8.48 -11.66 -26.10
C LEU A 561 7.98 -11.32 -24.70
N LEU A 562 7.00 -10.42 -24.63
CA LEU A 562 6.18 -10.16 -23.47
C LEU A 562 4.73 -10.50 -23.82
N ASP A 563 4.17 -11.53 -23.20
CA ASP A 563 2.79 -11.96 -23.36
C ASP A 563 2.10 -11.94 -21.98
N CYS A 564 1.32 -10.89 -21.75
CA CYS A 564 0.65 -10.68 -20.46
C CYS A 564 -0.47 -11.70 -20.19
N ASP A 565 -1.13 -12.18 -21.24
CA ASP A 565 -2.25 -13.11 -21.08
C ASP A 565 -1.74 -14.55 -20.84
N ALA A 566 -0.68 -14.94 -21.55
CA ALA A 566 -0.03 -16.24 -21.36
C ALA A 566 0.94 -16.29 -20.17
N GLY A 567 1.26 -15.14 -19.54
CA GLY A 567 2.23 -15.08 -18.44
C GLY A 567 3.69 -15.31 -18.87
N VAL A 568 4.06 -14.95 -20.13
CA VAL A 568 5.38 -15.23 -20.69
C VAL A 568 6.24 -13.96 -20.74
N LEU A 569 7.50 -14.12 -20.29
CA LEU A 569 8.56 -13.11 -20.41
C LEU A 569 9.84 -13.78 -20.88
N GLU A 570 10.20 -13.61 -22.14
CA GLU A 570 11.29 -14.40 -22.74
C GLU A 570 12.17 -13.56 -23.68
N ALA A 571 13.47 -13.70 -23.53
CA ALA A 571 14.43 -13.33 -24.57
C ALA A 571 14.57 -14.51 -25.53
N GLN A 572 14.32 -14.28 -26.82
CA GLN A 572 14.47 -15.29 -27.85
C GLN A 572 15.95 -15.43 -28.29
N VAL A 573 16.81 -15.49 -27.29
CA VAL A 573 18.24 -15.76 -27.38
C VAL A 573 18.49 -17.00 -26.55
N ASP A 574 19.29 -17.92 -27.10
CA ASP A 574 19.65 -19.12 -26.36
C ASP A 574 20.18 -18.77 -24.95
N ARG A 575 19.67 -19.46 -23.93
CA ARG A 575 20.00 -19.20 -22.55
C ARG A 575 21.49 -19.32 -22.23
N ALA A 576 22.16 -20.29 -22.83
CA ALA A 576 23.61 -20.50 -22.65
C ALA A 576 24.39 -19.33 -23.28
N THR A 577 23.99 -18.91 -24.47
CA THR A 577 24.56 -17.74 -25.16
C THR A 577 24.34 -16.46 -24.32
N LEU A 578 23.14 -16.26 -23.80
CA LEU A 578 22.83 -15.11 -22.97
C LEU A 578 23.63 -15.12 -21.66
N ALA A 579 23.77 -16.29 -21.02
CA ALA A 579 24.54 -16.47 -19.78
C ALA A 579 26.06 -16.27 -19.95
N GLN A 580 26.58 -16.42 -21.16
CA GLN A 580 28.00 -16.20 -21.46
C GLN A 580 28.35 -14.73 -21.77
N ARG A 581 27.35 -13.88 -22.01
CA ARG A 581 27.61 -12.46 -22.28
C ARG A 581 28.08 -11.75 -21.01
N ASP A 582 28.99 -10.80 -21.17
CA ASP A 582 29.35 -9.90 -20.09
C ASP A 582 28.16 -9.03 -19.69
N ALA A 583 27.94 -8.93 -18.39
CA ALA A 583 27.01 -7.96 -17.82
C ALA A 583 27.80 -6.67 -17.52
N PRO A 584 27.43 -5.51 -18.09
CA PRO A 584 28.07 -4.27 -17.70
C PRO A 584 27.82 -4.00 -16.22
N PRO A 585 28.79 -3.38 -15.52
CA PRO A 585 28.59 -2.98 -14.14
C PRO A 585 27.45 -1.96 -14.07
N PRO A 586 26.74 -1.87 -12.93
CA PRO A 586 25.76 -0.80 -12.73
C PRO A 586 26.43 0.57 -12.93
N PRO A 587 25.71 1.54 -13.50
CA PRO A 587 26.24 2.89 -13.65
C PRO A 587 26.74 3.43 -12.31
N LEU A 588 27.91 4.08 -12.31
CA LEU A 588 28.39 4.79 -11.13
C LEU A 588 27.43 5.95 -10.85
N ALA A 589 26.55 5.77 -9.90
CA ALA A 589 25.73 6.86 -9.42
C ALA A 589 26.59 7.81 -8.58
N ALA A 590 26.44 9.10 -8.79
CA ALA A 590 27.04 10.10 -7.91
C ALA A 590 26.59 9.85 -6.47
N ASP A 591 27.49 10.01 -5.50
CA ASP A 591 27.15 9.94 -4.08
C ASP A 591 26.41 11.23 -3.70
N SER A 592 25.13 11.25 -3.96
CA SER A 592 24.27 12.41 -3.77
C SER A 592 23.06 12.06 -2.91
N THR A 593 22.40 13.08 -2.35
CA THR A 593 21.09 13.01 -1.70
C THR A 593 20.98 11.89 -0.65
N GLY A 594 22.05 11.68 0.14
CA GLY A 594 22.09 10.66 1.21
C GLY A 594 22.24 9.23 0.71
N ARG A 595 22.49 8.98 -0.58
CA ARG A 595 22.67 7.64 -1.16
C ARG A 595 23.70 6.80 -0.39
N GLY A 596 24.80 7.41 0.07
CA GLY A 596 25.84 6.76 0.87
C GLY A 596 25.30 6.19 2.17
N LEU A 597 24.42 6.91 2.87
CA LEU A 597 23.80 6.46 4.12
C LEU A 597 22.98 5.18 3.92
N PHE A 598 22.34 5.02 2.76
CA PHE A 598 21.51 3.86 2.43
C PHE A 598 22.31 2.71 1.76
N ALA A 599 23.63 2.80 1.70
CA ALA A 599 24.47 1.74 1.17
C ALA A 599 24.30 0.42 1.94
N LEU A 600 24.07 0.49 3.26
CA LEU A 600 23.76 -0.68 4.07
C LEU A 600 22.46 -1.35 3.63
N PHE A 601 21.41 -0.57 3.38
CA PHE A 601 20.10 -1.09 2.95
C PHE A 601 20.23 -1.78 1.59
N ARG A 602 20.94 -1.18 0.62
CA ARG A 602 21.17 -1.81 -0.69
C ARG A 602 21.93 -3.15 -0.57
N ARG A 603 22.85 -3.28 0.39
CA ARG A 603 23.59 -4.55 0.62
C ARG A 603 22.75 -5.62 1.28
N SER A 604 21.82 -5.24 2.18
CA SER A 604 21.01 -6.18 2.98
C SER A 604 19.63 -6.44 2.42
N VAL A 605 19.18 -5.67 1.41
CA VAL A 605 17.83 -5.81 0.87
C VAL A 605 17.63 -7.19 0.22
N GLY A 606 16.49 -7.82 0.55
CA GLY A 606 16.03 -9.05 -0.06
C GLY A 606 15.54 -8.87 -1.50
N SER A 607 15.10 -9.94 -2.11
CA SER A 607 14.55 -9.93 -3.46
C SER A 607 13.25 -9.13 -3.56
N ALA A 608 12.89 -8.73 -4.78
CA ALA A 608 11.58 -8.12 -5.04
C ALA A 608 10.45 -9.08 -4.62
N GLU A 609 10.57 -10.38 -4.91
CA GLU A 609 9.56 -11.39 -4.57
C GLU A 609 9.43 -11.61 -3.05
N THR A 610 10.49 -11.36 -2.27
CA THR A 610 10.45 -11.41 -0.80
C THR A 610 10.11 -10.06 -0.14
N GLY A 611 9.64 -9.09 -0.94
CA GLY A 611 9.15 -7.79 -0.47
C GLY A 611 10.17 -6.66 -0.52
N ALA A 612 11.37 -6.89 -1.07
CA ALA A 612 12.44 -5.90 -1.17
C ALA A 612 12.62 -5.12 0.15
N CYS A 613 12.80 -5.83 1.26
CA CYS A 613 12.95 -5.27 2.60
C CYS A 613 14.38 -5.46 3.10
N ALA A 614 15.00 -4.37 3.56
CA ALA A 614 16.37 -4.40 4.10
C ALA A 614 16.44 -4.91 5.54
N LEU A 615 15.30 -5.00 6.25
CA LEU A 615 15.19 -5.40 7.65
C LEU A 615 14.88 -6.90 7.83
N GLN A 616 14.57 -7.60 6.75
CA GLN A 616 14.07 -8.98 6.74
C GLN A 616 14.91 -9.81 5.78
N GLY A 617 16.20 -9.91 6.03
CA GLY A 617 17.13 -10.65 5.17
C GLY A 617 16.62 -12.07 4.83
N ASP A 618 17.04 -12.58 3.69
CA ASP A 618 16.77 -13.96 3.25
C ASP A 618 17.71 -14.95 4.01
N HIS A 619 17.59 -14.98 5.38
CA HIS A 619 18.32 -15.92 6.22
C HIS A 619 17.55 -17.22 6.39
#